data_e2bc4576932ec363e5720ed9296206a4
#
_entry.id   e2bc4576932ec363e5720ed9296206a4
#
_cell.length_a   1.000
_cell.length_b   1.000
_cell.length_c   1.000
_cell.angle_alpha   90.00
_cell.angle_beta   90.00
_cell.angle_gamma   90.00
#
_symmetry.space_group_name_H-M   'P 1'
#
loop_
_entity.id
_entity.type
_entity.pdbx_description
1 polymer ?
#
loop_
_entity_poly.entity_id
_entity_poly.type
_entity_poly.pdbx_seq_one_letter_code
_entity_poly.pdbx_strand_id
1 'polypeptide(L)'
;AHVLFNWEKKYTAEGFAQAQAEYDQAPIEQINDSQLRSIRDELPEHFELYTSTLKRSIDTAAQLFPDKTPIRLPELSEIPIYPYRDSDKPLSLWRWLFWGRVQWFRNNPRQERTKRMVEHEVEALIPSIKNKNTVIVGHGFQMRTMLSILARRYPIQKPMHIKNLDMVKCFLYEQQ
;
A
#
# COMPACT_ATOMS: atom_id res chain seq x y z
N ALA A 1 -6.66 7.69 2.37
CA ALA A 1 -7.02 9.05 1.90
C ALA A 1 -6.44 9.31 0.51
N HIS A 2 -6.94 10.34 -0.17
CA HIS A 2 -6.40 10.80 -1.45
C HIS A 2 -5.15 11.66 -1.23
N VAL A 3 -4.11 11.47 -2.06
CA VAL A 3 -2.87 12.27 -1.97
C VAL A 3 -3.02 13.51 -2.85
N LEU A 4 -2.70 14.67 -2.30
CA LEU A 4 -2.74 15.96 -3.02
C LEU A 4 -1.44 16.13 -3.80
N PHE A 5 -1.35 15.49 -4.96
CA PHE A 5 -0.19 15.56 -5.85
C PHE A 5 -0.63 15.62 -7.32
N ASN A 6 0.02 16.47 -8.09
CA ASN A 6 -0.29 16.64 -9.50
C ASN A 6 0.80 16.03 -10.38
N TRP A 7 0.51 14.88 -10.98
CA TRP A 7 1.42 14.19 -11.88
C TRP A 7 1.53 14.88 -13.23
N GLU A 8 2.74 15.07 -13.73
CA GLU A 8 2.94 15.50 -15.10
C GLU A 8 2.65 14.35 -16.09
N LYS A 9 2.40 14.74 -17.36
CA LYS A 9 2.10 13.76 -18.40
C LYS A 9 3.33 12.97 -18.87
N LYS A 10 4.52 13.57 -18.76
CA LYS A 10 5.79 12.99 -19.23
C LYS A 10 6.93 13.29 -18.27
N TYR A 11 7.85 12.35 -18.16
CA TYR A 11 9.05 12.45 -17.32
C TYR A 11 10.26 11.83 -18.04
N THR A 12 11.46 12.35 -17.77
CA THR A 12 12.73 11.61 -17.91
C THR A 12 12.82 10.54 -16.83
N ALA A 13 13.82 9.66 -16.85
CA ALA A 13 14.01 8.68 -15.78
C ALA A 13 14.24 9.34 -14.42
N GLU A 14 15.11 10.33 -14.36
CA GLU A 14 15.40 11.10 -13.14
C GLU A 14 14.16 11.87 -12.66
N GLY A 15 13.48 12.59 -13.56
CA GLY A 15 12.26 13.32 -13.21
C GLY A 15 11.14 12.42 -12.70
N PHE A 16 11.01 11.19 -13.21
CA PHE A 16 10.05 10.24 -12.69
C PHE A 16 10.42 9.75 -11.28
N ALA A 17 11.71 9.47 -11.03
CA ALA A 17 12.17 9.08 -9.69
C ALA A 17 11.97 10.21 -8.66
N GLN A 18 12.27 11.46 -9.04
CA GLN A 18 12.03 12.63 -8.21
C GLN A 18 10.53 12.82 -7.91
N ALA A 19 9.67 12.74 -8.93
CA ALA A 19 8.21 12.87 -8.76
C ALA A 19 7.63 11.78 -7.82
N GLN A 20 8.18 10.57 -7.85
CA GLN A 20 7.81 9.51 -6.90
C GLN A 20 8.19 9.89 -5.46
N ALA A 21 9.39 10.43 -5.24
CA ALA A 21 9.83 10.86 -3.92
C ALA A 21 8.97 12.03 -3.38
N GLU A 22 8.63 12.99 -4.24
CA GLU A 22 7.74 14.11 -3.91
C GLU A 22 6.32 13.62 -3.58
N TYR A 23 5.78 12.68 -4.37
CA TYR A 23 4.49 12.04 -4.11
C TYR A 23 4.44 11.35 -2.74
N ASP A 24 5.54 10.72 -2.32
CA ASP A 24 5.61 10.03 -1.02
C ASP A 24 5.57 11.01 0.17
N GLN A 25 5.98 12.27 -0.04
CA GLN A 25 5.94 13.35 0.95
C GLN A 25 4.70 14.24 0.85
N ALA A 26 3.92 14.12 -0.23
CA ALA A 26 2.77 14.99 -0.46
C ALA A 26 1.69 14.82 0.64
N PRO A 27 0.98 15.91 0.98
CA PRO A 27 -0.10 15.85 1.94
C PRO A 27 -1.29 15.03 1.41
N ILE A 28 -2.11 14.55 2.33
CA ILE A 28 -3.36 13.88 2.00
C ILE A 28 -4.54 14.83 2.20
N GLU A 29 -5.62 14.53 1.48
CA GLU A 29 -6.91 15.18 1.67
C GLU A 29 -7.48 14.84 3.04
N GLN A 30 -8.17 15.80 3.65
CA GLN A 30 -8.88 15.55 4.90
C GLN A 30 -10.07 14.62 4.66
N ILE A 31 -10.16 13.58 5.47
CA ILE A 31 -11.26 12.62 5.41
C ILE A 31 -12.49 13.27 6.07
N ASN A 32 -13.64 13.21 5.43
CA ASN A 32 -14.84 13.77 5.99
C ASN A 32 -15.39 12.93 7.16
N ASP A 33 -16.10 13.57 8.09
CA ASP A 33 -16.57 12.96 9.33
C ASP A 33 -17.50 11.77 9.10
N SER A 34 -18.30 11.77 8.03
CA SER A 34 -19.20 10.65 7.74
C SER A 34 -18.44 9.40 7.34
N GLN A 35 -17.38 9.54 6.54
CA GLN A 35 -16.49 8.42 6.18
C GLN A 35 -15.70 7.92 7.40
N LEU A 36 -15.20 8.85 8.26
CA LEU A 36 -14.51 8.47 9.48
C LEU A 36 -15.40 7.63 10.40
N ARG A 37 -16.65 8.05 10.61
CA ARG A 37 -17.63 7.31 11.42
C ARG A 37 -17.92 5.95 10.80
N SER A 38 -18.30 5.90 9.52
CA SER A 38 -18.62 4.65 8.83
C SER A 38 -17.51 3.61 8.96
N ILE A 39 -16.24 4.03 8.81
CA ILE A 39 -15.09 3.11 8.93
C ILE A 39 -14.94 2.63 10.38
N ARG A 40 -15.05 3.54 11.37
CA ARG A 40 -14.88 3.20 12.79
C ARG A 40 -15.98 2.28 13.29
N ASP A 41 -17.24 2.50 12.90
CA ASP A 41 -18.40 1.72 13.32
C ASP A 41 -18.34 0.25 12.83
N GLU A 42 -17.57 -0.03 11.80
CA GLU A 42 -17.38 -1.37 11.27
C GLU A 42 -16.24 -2.16 11.95
N LEU A 43 -15.44 -1.52 12.78
CA LEU A 43 -14.26 -2.12 13.40
C LEU A 43 -14.59 -2.71 14.79
N PRO A 44 -13.83 -3.74 15.22
CA PRO A 44 -13.93 -4.24 16.58
C PRO A 44 -13.46 -3.17 17.58
N GLU A 45 -14.00 -3.22 18.80
CA GLU A 45 -13.67 -2.28 19.89
C GLU A 45 -12.15 -2.31 20.21
N HIS A 46 -11.58 -3.51 20.24
CA HIS A 46 -10.17 -3.73 20.53
C HIS A 46 -9.44 -4.31 19.31
N PHE A 47 -8.41 -3.62 18.86
CA PHE A 47 -7.54 -4.05 17.77
C PHE A 47 -6.14 -3.44 17.88
N GLU A 48 -5.16 -4.12 17.32
CA GLU A 48 -3.84 -3.57 17.08
C GLU A 48 -3.84 -2.78 15.76
N LEU A 49 -3.30 -1.57 15.78
CA LEU A 49 -3.23 -0.70 14.60
C LEU A 49 -1.83 -0.75 13.99
N TYR A 50 -1.76 -1.13 12.73
CA TYR A 50 -0.54 -1.13 11.93
C TYR A 50 -0.63 -0.14 10.78
N THR A 51 0.51 0.47 10.45
CA THR A 51 0.63 1.35 9.27
C THR A 51 2.00 1.19 8.61
N SER A 52 2.11 1.65 7.39
CA SER A 52 3.41 1.78 6.72
C SER A 52 4.23 2.92 7.31
N THR A 53 5.48 3.04 6.87
CA THR A 53 6.36 4.16 7.22
C THR A 53 6.14 5.40 6.36
N LEU A 54 5.32 5.33 5.30
CA LEU A 54 5.06 6.45 4.41
C LEU A 54 4.09 7.45 5.06
N LYS A 55 4.41 8.75 4.89
CA LYS A 55 3.67 9.85 5.51
C LYS A 55 2.16 9.77 5.29
N ARG A 56 1.71 9.52 4.04
CA ARG A 56 0.28 9.41 3.71
C ARG A 56 -0.48 8.32 4.47
N SER A 57 0.18 7.22 4.81
CA SER A 57 -0.40 6.13 5.60
C SER A 57 -0.50 6.51 7.07
N ILE A 58 0.54 7.15 7.60
CA ILE A 58 0.60 7.65 8.98
C ILE A 58 -0.47 8.72 9.18
N ASP A 59 -0.55 9.70 8.28
CA ASP A 59 -1.53 10.78 8.34
C ASP A 59 -2.97 10.25 8.22
N THR A 60 -3.21 9.23 7.37
CA THR A 60 -4.50 8.57 7.26
C THR A 60 -4.87 7.85 8.56
N ALA A 61 -3.91 7.12 9.16
CA ALA A 61 -4.12 6.45 10.43
C ALA A 61 -4.42 7.44 11.58
N ALA A 62 -3.72 8.59 11.60
CA ALA A 62 -3.97 9.64 12.59
C ALA A 62 -5.36 10.28 12.45
N GLN A 63 -5.84 10.50 11.23
CA GLN A 63 -7.21 10.98 11.01
C GLN A 63 -8.27 9.93 11.41
N LEU A 64 -8.03 8.65 11.08
CA LEU A 64 -8.95 7.56 11.42
C LEU A 64 -8.96 7.27 12.94
N PHE A 65 -7.83 7.32 13.61
CA PHE A 65 -7.65 6.86 14.98
C PHE A 65 -6.76 7.82 15.78
N PRO A 66 -7.22 9.03 16.10
CA PRO A 66 -6.39 10.06 16.74
C PRO A 66 -5.85 9.63 18.12
N ASP A 67 -6.57 8.75 18.82
CA ASP A 67 -6.22 8.29 20.17
C ASP A 67 -5.35 7.01 20.16
N LYS A 68 -4.96 6.52 18.98
CA LYS A 68 -4.14 5.31 18.85
C LYS A 68 -2.77 5.60 18.22
N THR A 69 -1.75 4.99 18.77
CA THR A 69 -0.40 5.02 18.17
C THR A 69 -0.21 3.78 17.30
N PRO A 70 -0.05 3.92 15.97
CA PRO A 70 0.13 2.77 15.10
C PRO A 70 1.54 2.18 15.22
N ILE A 71 1.64 0.86 15.12
CA ILE A 71 2.89 0.15 14.89
C ILE A 71 3.28 0.35 13.43
N ARG A 72 4.45 0.95 13.18
CA ARG A 72 4.92 1.27 11.83
C ARG A 72 5.79 0.16 11.29
N LEU A 73 5.41 -0.40 10.16
CA LEU A 73 6.11 -1.51 9.52
C LEU A 73 6.52 -1.13 8.08
N PRO A 74 7.81 -1.16 7.74
CA PRO A 74 8.30 -0.89 6.38
C PRO A 74 7.70 -1.85 5.34
N GLU A 75 7.40 -3.09 5.73
CA GLU A 75 6.82 -4.15 4.91
C GLU A 75 5.42 -3.78 4.39
N LEU A 76 4.72 -2.88 5.07
CA LEU A 76 3.42 -2.36 4.67
C LEU A 76 3.50 -1.16 3.73
N SER A 77 4.71 -0.65 3.43
CA SER A 77 4.89 0.48 2.54
C SER A 77 4.51 0.14 1.11
N GLU A 78 4.07 1.15 0.35
CA GLU A 78 3.73 0.94 -1.06
C GLU A 78 4.92 0.35 -1.82
N ILE A 79 4.62 -0.54 -2.74
CA ILE A 79 5.64 -1.12 -3.60
C ILE A 79 6.05 -0.06 -4.62
N PRO A 80 7.28 0.48 -4.53
CA PRO A 80 7.71 1.56 -5.39
C PRO A 80 7.80 1.10 -6.86
N ILE A 81 7.82 2.05 -7.77
CA ILE A 81 8.11 1.81 -9.17
C ILE A 81 9.37 2.60 -9.51
N TYR A 82 10.45 1.91 -9.76
CA TYR A 82 11.67 2.53 -10.28
C TYR A 82 11.61 2.70 -11.80
N PRO A 83 12.33 3.66 -12.36
CA PRO A 83 12.44 3.80 -13.81
C PRO A 83 12.84 2.48 -14.46
N TYR A 84 12.03 1.99 -15.40
CA TYR A 84 12.28 0.68 -16.04
C TYR A 84 13.48 0.68 -16.97
N ARG A 85 14.00 1.85 -17.32
CA ARG A 85 15.22 2.08 -18.11
C ARG A 85 15.75 3.49 -17.86
N ASP A 86 16.98 3.74 -18.22
CA ASP A 86 17.54 5.08 -18.24
C ASP A 86 17.05 5.81 -19.51
N SER A 87 16.64 7.05 -19.39
CA SER A 87 16.16 7.86 -20.49
C SER A 87 16.17 9.34 -20.15
N ASP A 88 16.93 10.11 -20.91
CA ASP A 88 16.91 11.59 -20.87
C ASP A 88 15.74 12.15 -21.68
N LYS A 89 15.10 11.32 -22.52
CA LYS A 89 13.93 11.71 -23.28
C LYS A 89 12.67 11.53 -22.42
N PRO A 90 11.78 12.54 -22.35
CA PRO A 90 10.55 12.45 -21.63
C PRO A 90 9.62 11.37 -22.21
N LEU A 91 9.27 10.39 -21.40
CA LEU A 91 8.28 9.34 -21.72
C LEU A 91 7.00 9.58 -20.94
N SER A 92 5.87 9.09 -21.46
CA SER A 92 4.59 9.24 -20.76
C SER A 92 4.60 8.54 -19.40
N LEU A 93 3.95 9.15 -18.42
CA LEU A 93 3.77 8.59 -17.07
C LEU A 93 3.28 7.13 -17.14
N TRP A 94 2.29 6.86 -18.02
CA TRP A 94 1.76 5.51 -18.18
C TRP A 94 2.82 4.47 -18.56
N ARG A 95 3.80 4.84 -19.41
CA ARG A 95 4.92 3.94 -19.77
C ARG A 95 5.79 3.60 -18.57
N TRP A 96 6.11 4.59 -17.73
CA TRP A 96 6.88 4.37 -16.51
C TRP A 96 6.16 3.42 -15.58
N LEU A 97 4.88 3.67 -15.32
CA LEU A 97 4.07 2.84 -14.43
C LEU A 97 3.90 1.41 -14.97
N PHE A 98 3.55 1.26 -16.23
CA PHE A 98 3.29 -0.05 -16.84
C PHE A 98 4.55 -0.92 -16.90
N TRP A 99 5.62 -0.42 -17.51
CA TRP A 99 6.83 -1.22 -17.67
C TRP A 99 7.56 -1.45 -16.36
N GLY A 100 7.51 -0.52 -15.41
CA GLY A 100 7.99 -0.72 -14.06
C GLY A 100 7.26 -1.88 -13.38
N ARG A 101 5.92 -1.94 -13.49
CA ARG A 101 5.14 -3.07 -12.95
C ARG A 101 5.43 -4.39 -13.68
N VAL A 102 5.60 -4.38 -15.00
CA VAL A 102 6.02 -5.58 -15.76
C VAL A 102 7.36 -6.10 -15.24
N GLN A 103 8.34 -5.23 -15.05
CA GLN A 103 9.64 -5.60 -14.47
C GLN A 103 9.50 -6.15 -13.06
N TRP A 104 8.67 -5.52 -12.23
CA TRP A 104 8.41 -5.98 -10.87
C TRP A 104 7.83 -7.40 -10.84
N PHE A 105 6.83 -7.69 -11.67
CA PHE A 105 6.25 -9.03 -11.79
C PHE A 105 7.26 -10.10 -12.25
N ARG A 106 8.28 -9.67 -13.00
CA ARG A 106 9.39 -10.54 -13.49
C ARG A 106 10.56 -10.62 -12.51
N ASN A 107 10.45 -10.03 -11.33
CA ASN A 107 11.54 -9.93 -10.33
C ASN A 107 12.82 -9.30 -10.89
N ASN A 108 12.69 -8.30 -11.75
CA ASN A 108 13.84 -7.60 -12.30
C ASN A 108 14.53 -6.80 -11.17
N PRO A 109 15.86 -6.93 -10.99
CA PRO A 109 16.58 -6.27 -9.88
C PRO A 109 16.55 -4.74 -9.95
N ARG A 110 16.27 -4.14 -11.12
CA ARG A 110 16.07 -2.68 -11.23
C ARG A 110 14.90 -2.18 -10.41
N GLN A 111 13.95 -3.05 -10.09
CA GLN A 111 12.81 -2.74 -9.20
C GLN A 111 13.14 -3.09 -7.74
N GLU A 112 14.28 -2.74 -7.22
CA GLU A 112 14.88 -2.97 -5.89
C GLU A 112 14.04 -3.83 -4.91
N ARG A 113 12.79 -3.46 -4.63
CA ARG A 113 11.83 -4.24 -3.84
C ARG A 113 10.99 -5.13 -4.76
N THR A 114 11.56 -6.27 -5.17
CA THR A 114 10.95 -7.20 -6.13
C THR A 114 9.73 -7.93 -5.57
N LYS A 115 8.95 -8.55 -6.46
CA LYS A 115 7.78 -9.36 -6.07
C LYS A 115 8.15 -10.47 -5.07
N ARG A 116 9.28 -11.16 -5.28
CA ARG A 116 9.75 -12.24 -4.40
C ARG A 116 10.09 -11.72 -3.00
N MET A 117 10.70 -10.53 -2.90
CA MET A 117 10.97 -9.89 -1.61
C MET A 117 9.67 -9.56 -0.87
N VAL A 118 8.72 -8.96 -1.56
CA VAL A 118 7.40 -8.66 -0.97
C VAL A 118 6.65 -9.92 -0.53
N GLU A 119 6.75 -11.01 -1.29
CA GLU A 119 6.17 -12.31 -0.88
C GLU A 119 6.77 -12.79 0.44
N HIS A 120 8.08 -12.72 0.58
CA HIS A 120 8.77 -13.11 1.81
C HIS A 120 8.42 -12.17 2.99
N GLU A 121 8.37 -10.86 2.78
CA GLU A 121 7.98 -9.88 3.79
C GLU A 121 6.56 -10.12 4.31
N VAL A 122 5.60 -10.36 3.41
CA VAL A 122 4.21 -10.65 3.79
C VAL A 122 4.12 -11.98 4.56
N GLU A 123 4.85 -13.01 4.13
CA GLU A 123 4.87 -14.31 4.85
C GLU A 123 5.44 -14.17 6.26
N ALA A 124 6.48 -13.35 6.44
CA ALA A 124 7.06 -13.06 7.74
C ALA A 124 6.13 -12.24 8.66
N LEU A 125 5.21 -11.45 8.08
CA LEU A 125 4.23 -10.66 8.83
C LEU A 125 3.06 -11.50 9.37
N ILE A 126 2.72 -12.62 8.74
CA ILE A 126 1.57 -13.45 9.11
C ILE A 126 1.51 -13.78 10.62
N PRO A 127 2.59 -14.24 11.28
CA PRO A 127 2.56 -14.55 12.71
C PRO A 127 2.15 -13.37 13.60
N SER A 128 2.49 -12.14 13.20
CA SER A 128 2.20 -10.93 13.96
C SER A 128 0.73 -10.49 13.86
N ILE A 129 0.04 -10.86 12.78
CA ILE A 129 -1.37 -10.46 12.53
C ILE A 129 -2.37 -11.59 12.71
N LYS A 130 -1.91 -12.84 12.69
CA LYS A 130 -2.75 -14.03 12.87
C LYS A 130 -3.29 -14.10 14.31
N ASN A 131 -4.56 -14.51 14.46
CA ASN A 131 -5.23 -14.67 15.75
C ASN A 131 -5.41 -13.40 16.59
N LYS A 132 -5.36 -12.24 15.94
CA LYS A 132 -5.60 -10.93 16.56
C LYS A 132 -6.56 -10.10 15.72
N ASN A 133 -7.32 -9.24 16.38
CA ASN A 133 -8.00 -8.16 15.68
C ASN A 133 -6.96 -7.14 15.25
N THR A 134 -6.72 -7.05 13.96
CA THR A 134 -5.68 -6.19 13.38
C THR A 134 -6.29 -5.26 12.36
N VAL A 135 -6.00 -3.98 12.47
CA VAL A 135 -6.32 -2.96 11.45
C VAL A 135 -5.03 -2.51 10.78
N ILE A 136 -4.96 -2.63 9.47
CA ILE A 136 -3.81 -2.21 8.69
C ILE A 136 -4.22 -1.05 7.80
N VAL A 137 -3.59 0.11 8.00
CA VAL A 137 -3.70 1.27 7.11
C VAL A 137 -2.53 1.26 6.16
N GLY A 138 -2.78 0.92 4.91
CA GLY A 138 -1.74 0.70 3.90
C GLY A 138 -2.06 1.34 2.55
N HIS A 139 -1.50 0.77 1.49
CA HIS A 139 -1.51 1.32 0.14
C HIS A 139 -2.16 0.34 -0.84
N GLY A 140 -2.76 0.88 -1.89
CA GLY A 140 -3.61 0.10 -2.79
C GLY A 140 -2.92 -1.10 -3.43
N PHE A 141 -1.73 -0.92 -4.03
CA PHE A 141 -1.05 -2.03 -4.71
C PHE A 141 -0.41 -3.00 -3.70
N GLN A 142 0.18 -2.51 -2.62
CA GLN A 142 0.73 -3.34 -1.55
C GLN A 142 -0.37 -4.20 -0.91
N MET A 143 -1.52 -3.63 -0.55
CA MET A 143 -2.63 -4.36 0.06
C MET A 143 -3.20 -5.43 -0.89
N ARG A 144 -3.38 -5.12 -2.18
CA ARG A 144 -3.81 -6.12 -3.19
C ARG A 144 -2.81 -7.27 -3.32
N THR A 145 -1.52 -6.96 -3.28
CA THR A 145 -0.45 -7.97 -3.34
C THR A 145 -0.49 -8.85 -2.09
N MET A 146 -0.58 -8.24 -0.90
CA MET A 146 -0.72 -8.93 0.37
C MET A 146 -1.93 -9.88 0.39
N LEU A 147 -3.11 -9.39 0.02
CA LEU A 147 -4.32 -10.20 -0.09
C LEU A 147 -4.16 -11.36 -1.07
N SER A 148 -3.44 -11.15 -2.18
CA SER A 148 -3.18 -12.19 -3.16
C SER A 148 -2.24 -13.29 -2.65
N ILE A 149 -1.31 -12.93 -1.77
CA ILE A 149 -0.40 -13.88 -1.11
C ILE A 149 -1.16 -14.65 -0.02
N LEU A 150 -1.88 -13.95 0.83
CA LEU A 150 -2.69 -14.55 1.90
C LEU A 150 -3.76 -15.51 1.35
N ALA A 151 -4.38 -15.17 0.22
CA ALA A 151 -5.39 -16.03 -0.41
C ALA A 151 -4.85 -17.36 -0.97
N ARG A 152 -3.55 -17.59 -0.94
CA ARG A 152 -2.96 -18.92 -1.25
C ARG A 152 -3.10 -19.92 -0.09
N ARG A 153 -3.25 -19.39 1.14
CA ARG A 153 -3.30 -20.19 2.39
C ARG A 153 -4.63 -20.07 3.12
N TYR A 154 -5.35 -18.98 2.92
CA TYR A 154 -6.57 -18.64 3.66
C TYR A 154 -7.73 -18.39 2.70
N PRO A 155 -8.98 -18.72 3.07
CA PRO A 155 -10.17 -18.50 2.24
C PRO A 155 -10.56 -17.02 2.18
N ILE A 156 -9.75 -16.21 1.53
CA ILE A 156 -9.93 -14.75 1.43
C ILE A 156 -10.59 -14.40 0.10
N GLN A 157 -11.71 -13.69 0.15
CA GLN A 157 -12.29 -13.06 -1.02
C GLN A 157 -11.49 -11.80 -1.38
N LYS A 158 -10.86 -11.83 -2.55
CA LYS A 158 -10.09 -10.69 -3.05
C LYS A 158 -11.01 -9.71 -3.76
N PRO A 159 -11.06 -8.43 -3.34
CA PRO A 159 -11.78 -7.43 -4.09
C PRO A 159 -11.11 -7.20 -5.45
N MET A 160 -11.91 -6.99 -6.49
CA MET A 160 -11.38 -6.69 -7.83
C MET A 160 -10.67 -5.33 -7.86
N HIS A 161 -11.19 -4.37 -7.13
CA HIS A 161 -10.62 -3.03 -6.98
C HIS A 161 -10.62 -2.62 -5.51
N ILE A 162 -9.56 -1.94 -5.09
CA ILE A 162 -9.47 -1.27 -3.79
C ILE A 162 -9.34 0.22 -4.08
N LYS A 163 -10.34 1.00 -3.68
CA LYS A 163 -10.34 2.47 -3.76
C LYS A 163 -9.72 3.06 -2.49
N ASN A 164 -9.51 4.37 -2.52
CA ASN A 164 -9.12 5.09 -1.31
C ASN A 164 -10.19 4.93 -0.22
N LEU A 165 -9.74 4.60 0.99
CA LEU A 165 -10.59 4.35 2.16
C LEU A 165 -11.52 3.13 2.07
N ASP A 166 -11.35 2.26 1.08
CA ASP A 166 -12.01 0.96 1.11
C ASP A 166 -11.47 0.11 2.26
N MET A 167 -12.39 -0.58 2.94
CA MET A 167 -12.06 -1.56 3.97
C MET A 167 -12.25 -2.97 3.43
N VAL A 168 -11.26 -3.82 3.68
CA VAL A 168 -11.32 -5.26 3.34
C VAL A 168 -11.16 -6.05 4.63
N LYS A 169 -12.17 -6.83 4.97
CA LYS A 169 -12.14 -7.72 6.15
C LYS A 169 -11.65 -9.10 5.72
N CYS A 170 -10.67 -9.63 6.45
CA CYS A 170 -10.09 -10.95 6.20
C CYS A 170 -10.00 -11.74 7.51
N PHE A 171 -10.27 -13.03 7.42
CA PHE A 171 -10.09 -13.95 8.53
C PHE A 171 -8.98 -14.92 8.19
N LEU A 172 -7.95 -14.99 9.04
CA LEU A 172 -6.80 -15.85 8.84
C LEU A 172 -6.93 -17.14 9.67
N TYR A 173 -7.89 -18.00 9.28
CA TYR A 173 -8.03 -19.36 9.85
C TYR A 173 -7.32 -20.35 8.96
N GLU A 174 -6.58 -21.29 9.56
CA GLU A 174 -6.05 -22.43 8.82
C GLU A 174 -7.21 -23.32 8.38
N GLN A 175 -7.21 -23.73 7.11
CA GLN A 175 -8.09 -24.80 6.66
C GLN A 175 -7.59 -26.11 7.31
N GLN A 176 -8.46 -26.76 8.06
CA GLN A 176 -8.21 -28.11 8.59
C GLN A 176 -8.23 -29.13 7.46
#